data_aa39ed86d6dd84da43e8e0464bd58721
#
_entry.id   aa39ed86d6dd84da43e8e0464bd58721
#
_cell.length_a   1.000
_cell.length_b   1.000
_cell.length_c   1.000
_cell.angle_alpha   90.00
_cell.angle_beta   90.00
_cell.angle_gamma   90.00
#
_symmetry.space_group_name_H-M   'P 1'
#
loop_
_entity.id
_entity.type
_entity.pdbx_description
1 polymer ?
#
loop_
_entity_poly.entity_id
_entity_poly.type
_entity_poly.pdbx_seq_one_letter_code
_entity_poly.pdbx_strand_id
1 'polypeptide(L)'
;NYAHATVIISQGAWAGGTPAVTLAQATDVAGASEKALAFTKRWDKVAVTGTTFVERTVTSNTFNLPATANTINVIEIEAAELDTDGGFDTFQVEVASPGANADLISILVILSGARYPQAVMADAKVN
;
A
#
# COMPACT_ATOMS: atom_id res chain seq x y z
N ASN A 1 13.96 9.73 0.00
CA ASN A 1 13.34 11.01 0.37
C ASN A 1 12.29 11.45 -0.64
N TYR A 2 11.08 10.94 -0.49
CA TYR A 2 9.88 11.29 -1.26
C TYR A 2 8.87 11.94 -0.34
N ALA A 3 8.01 12.81 -0.86
CA ALA A 3 6.98 13.47 -0.08
C ALA A 3 5.69 12.65 0.03
N HIS A 4 5.47 11.76 -0.94
CA HIS A 4 4.21 11.06 -1.09
C HIS A 4 4.42 9.65 -1.68
N ALA A 5 3.57 8.70 -1.27
CA ALA A 5 3.50 7.35 -1.82
C ALA A 5 2.05 6.99 -2.14
N THR A 6 1.83 6.46 -3.34
CA THR A 6 0.58 5.82 -3.73
C THR A 6 0.77 4.30 -3.69
N VAL A 7 -0.01 3.61 -2.88
CA VAL A 7 -0.04 2.16 -2.80
C VAL A 7 -1.24 1.64 -3.58
N ILE A 8 -0.99 0.81 -4.58
CA ILE A 8 -2.02 0.17 -5.40
C ILE A 8 -1.99 -1.33 -5.13
N ILE A 9 -3.10 -1.86 -4.61
CA ILE A 9 -3.27 -3.28 -4.36
C ILE A 9 -4.29 -3.82 -5.36
N SER A 10 -3.86 -4.70 -6.24
CA SER A 10 -4.69 -5.30 -7.27
C SER A 10 -4.98 -6.76 -6.94
N GLN A 11 -6.25 -7.11 -6.87
CA GLN A 11 -6.74 -8.47 -6.71
C GLN A 11 -7.11 -9.03 -8.09
N GLY A 12 -6.51 -10.16 -8.46
CA GLY A 12 -6.84 -10.90 -9.68
C GLY A 12 -7.88 -11.98 -9.43
N ALA A 13 -7.57 -13.21 -9.82
CA ALA A 13 -8.40 -14.37 -9.48
C ALA A 13 -8.51 -14.50 -7.96
N TRP A 14 -9.71 -14.83 -7.48
CA TRP A 14 -10.03 -14.86 -6.06
C TRP A 14 -10.85 -16.08 -5.72
N ALA A 15 -10.30 -16.97 -4.87
CA ALA A 15 -10.95 -18.21 -4.46
C ALA A 15 -11.78 -18.03 -3.17
N GLY A 16 -11.43 -17.04 -2.34
CA GLY A 16 -12.18 -16.73 -1.11
C GLY A 16 -11.32 -16.06 -0.04
N GLY A 17 -11.94 -15.78 1.09
CA GLY A 17 -11.29 -15.09 2.20
C GLY A 17 -11.30 -13.56 2.08
N THR A 18 -10.94 -12.91 3.18
CA THR A 18 -10.85 -11.45 3.31
C THR A 18 -9.57 -11.10 4.05
N PRO A 19 -8.39 -11.31 3.44
CA PRO A 19 -7.13 -11.04 4.12
C PRO A 19 -7.01 -9.58 4.51
N ALA A 20 -6.44 -9.34 5.70
CA ALA A 20 -6.17 -8.01 6.17
C ALA A 20 -4.99 -7.40 5.41
N VAL A 21 -5.10 -6.14 5.07
CA VAL A 21 -4.00 -5.28 4.66
C VAL A 21 -3.62 -4.43 5.86
N THR A 22 -2.36 -4.41 6.22
CA THR A 22 -1.84 -3.64 7.35
C THR A 22 -0.72 -2.72 6.87
N LEU A 23 -0.76 -1.47 7.32
CA LEU A 23 0.33 -0.52 7.14
C LEU A 23 1.10 -0.36 8.45
N ALA A 24 2.41 -0.41 8.34
CA ALA A 24 3.32 -0.13 9.44
C ALA A 24 4.41 0.84 8.99
N GLN A 25 4.98 1.57 9.93
CA GLN A 25 6.19 2.34 9.74
C GLN A 25 7.33 1.69 10.52
N ALA A 26 8.54 1.82 10.02
CA ALA A 26 9.72 1.17 10.58
C ALA A 26 10.93 2.11 10.57
N THR A 27 11.94 1.78 11.37
CA THR A 27 13.17 2.57 11.44
C THR A 27 14.20 2.20 10.36
N ASP A 28 13.94 1.13 9.62
CA ASP A 28 14.74 0.74 8.46
C ASP A 28 13.93 -0.08 7.44
N VAL A 29 14.51 -0.33 6.28
CA VAL A 29 13.89 -1.10 5.19
C VAL A 29 13.74 -2.60 5.49
N ALA A 30 14.37 -3.10 6.53
CA ALA A 30 14.21 -4.48 6.98
C ALA A 30 13.04 -4.66 7.95
N GLY A 31 12.38 -3.55 8.32
CA GLY A 31 11.22 -3.55 9.20
C GLY A 31 11.57 -3.59 10.69
N ALA A 32 12.70 -3.00 11.09
CA ALA A 32 13.04 -2.92 12.51
C ALA A 32 12.13 -1.95 13.27
N SER A 33 11.81 -2.29 14.51
CA SER A 33 11.05 -1.44 15.44
C SER A 33 9.72 -0.96 14.86
N GLU A 34 8.97 -1.86 14.24
CA GLU A 34 7.69 -1.54 13.60
C GLU A 34 6.67 -0.94 14.57
N LYS A 35 5.91 0.03 14.07
CA LYS A 35 4.68 0.50 14.71
C LYS A 35 3.60 0.81 13.67
N ALA A 36 2.35 0.82 14.11
CA ALA A 36 1.21 1.10 13.25
C ALA A 36 1.37 2.44 12.51
N LEU A 37 1.08 2.45 11.21
CA LEU A 37 0.89 3.66 10.42
C LEU A 37 -0.61 3.79 10.15
N ALA A 38 -1.28 4.61 10.97
CA ALA A 38 -2.71 4.85 10.83
C ALA A 38 -2.99 5.71 9.59
N PHE A 39 -4.06 5.40 8.89
CA PHE A 39 -4.56 6.17 7.77
C PHE A 39 -6.09 6.25 7.83
N THR A 40 -6.68 7.24 7.20
CA THR A 40 -8.11 7.53 7.36
C THR A 40 -8.94 7.17 6.14
N LYS A 41 -8.31 7.03 4.98
CA LYS A 41 -9.01 6.84 3.72
C LYS A 41 -8.31 5.86 2.81
N ARG A 42 -9.10 5.11 2.07
CA ARG A 42 -8.70 4.35 0.90
C ARG A 42 -9.77 4.48 -0.18
N TRP A 43 -9.40 4.21 -1.39
CA TRP A 43 -10.36 4.15 -2.51
C TRP A 43 -10.37 2.74 -3.07
N ASP A 44 -11.55 2.19 -3.30
CA ASP A 44 -11.66 0.90 -3.94
C ASP A 44 -12.53 0.95 -5.21
N LYS A 45 -12.19 0.08 -6.13
CA LYS A 45 -13.02 -0.28 -7.27
C LYS A 45 -13.26 -1.79 -7.19
N VAL A 46 -14.46 -2.19 -6.78
CA VAL A 46 -14.84 -3.59 -6.62
C VAL A 46 -15.46 -4.09 -7.91
N ALA A 47 -14.90 -5.18 -8.44
CA ALA A 47 -15.29 -5.83 -9.69
C ALA A 47 -15.15 -4.98 -10.97
N VAL A 48 -15.16 -5.66 -12.11
CA VAL A 48 -14.98 -5.07 -13.46
C VAL A 48 -16.12 -4.15 -13.87
N THR A 49 -17.30 -4.30 -13.26
CA THR A 49 -18.53 -3.60 -13.63
C THR A 49 -18.60 -2.16 -13.11
N GLY A 50 -17.80 -1.80 -12.12
CA GLY A 50 -17.74 -0.45 -11.59
C GLY A 50 -16.89 0.47 -12.49
N THR A 51 -17.36 1.68 -12.76
CA THR A 51 -16.60 2.69 -13.50
C THR A 51 -15.85 3.68 -12.60
N THR A 52 -16.20 3.71 -11.30
CA THR A 52 -15.76 4.75 -10.37
C THR A 52 -15.09 4.13 -9.15
N PHE A 53 -14.03 4.78 -8.67
CA PHE A 53 -13.47 4.49 -7.34
C PHE A 53 -14.40 5.05 -6.25
N VAL A 54 -14.58 4.27 -5.19
CA VAL A 54 -15.39 4.65 -4.04
C VAL A 54 -14.47 4.89 -2.85
N GLU A 55 -14.59 6.06 -2.23
CA GLU A 55 -13.87 6.36 -0.99
C GLU A 55 -14.41 5.50 0.16
N ARG A 56 -13.49 4.95 0.95
CA ARG A 56 -13.77 4.18 2.17
C ARG A 56 -13.02 4.78 3.35
N THR A 57 -13.71 4.96 4.45
CA THR A 57 -13.10 5.36 5.71
C THR A 57 -12.38 4.17 6.35
N VAL A 58 -11.19 4.43 6.88
CA VAL A 58 -10.41 3.50 7.69
C VAL A 58 -10.16 4.16 9.05
N THR A 59 -10.29 3.41 10.13
CA THR A 59 -10.18 3.95 11.51
C THR A 59 -8.92 3.49 12.23
N SER A 60 -8.05 2.74 11.55
CA SER A 60 -6.81 2.20 12.11
C SER A 60 -5.74 2.10 11.02
N ASN A 61 -4.74 1.26 11.23
CA ASN A 61 -3.72 0.95 10.23
C ASN A 61 -4.04 -0.29 9.37
N THR A 62 -5.27 -0.81 9.45
CA THR A 62 -5.66 -2.06 8.79
C THR A 62 -7.06 -2.00 8.20
N PHE A 63 -7.28 -2.74 7.12
CA PHE A 63 -8.60 -3.03 6.54
C PHE A 63 -8.58 -4.41 5.87
N ASN A 64 -9.76 -4.98 5.63
CA ASN A 64 -9.87 -6.25 4.92
C ASN A 64 -10.10 -6.03 3.42
N LEU A 65 -9.40 -6.81 2.60
CA LEU A 65 -9.71 -6.88 1.17
C LEU A 65 -11.08 -7.53 0.97
N PRO A 66 -11.88 -7.05 0.00
CA PRO A 66 -13.16 -7.68 -0.30
C PRO A 66 -12.95 -9.08 -0.90
N ALA A 67 -13.86 -10.02 -0.59
CA ALA A 67 -13.85 -11.36 -1.17
C ALA A 67 -14.35 -11.34 -2.63
N THR A 68 -13.69 -10.56 -3.50
CA THR A 68 -14.13 -10.34 -4.87
C THR A 68 -12.92 -10.23 -5.80
N ALA A 69 -12.95 -10.97 -6.90
CA ALA A 69 -11.94 -10.89 -7.95
C ALA A 69 -11.94 -9.53 -8.67
N ASN A 70 -10.82 -9.19 -9.29
CA ASN A 70 -10.65 -8.00 -10.14
C ASN A 70 -10.96 -6.68 -9.40
N THR A 71 -10.50 -6.58 -8.16
CA THR A 71 -10.64 -5.38 -7.33
C THR A 71 -9.33 -4.61 -7.28
N ILE A 72 -9.42 -3.29 -7.27
CA ILE A 72 -8.27 -2.40 -7.06
C ILE A 72 -8.54 -1.59 -5.80
N ASN A 73 -7.56 -1.54 -4.90
CA ASN A 73 -7.54 -0.66 -3.74
C ASN A 73 -6.37 0.32 -3.88
N VAL A 74 -6.60 1.57 -3.56
CA VAL A 74 -5.60 2.65 -3.58
C VAL A 74 -5.53 3.29 -2.21
N ILE A 75 -4.31 3.50 -1.71
CA ILE A 75 -4.04 4.21 -0.46
C ILE A 75 -3.00 5.27 -0.77
N GLU A 76 -3.22 6.48 -0.28
CA GLU A 76 -2.27 7.58 -0.35
C GLU A 76 -1.63 7.78 1.01
N ILE A 77 -0.32 7.95 1.04
CA ILE A 77 0.50 8.14 2.24
C ILE A 77 1.36 9.37 2.04
N GLU A 78 1.24 10.35 2.93
CA GLU A 78 2.12 11.50 2.98
C GLU A 78 3.32 11.21 3.89
N ALA A 79 4.51 11.68 3.51
CA ALA A 79 5.69 11.52 4.36
C ALA A 79 5.54 12.20 5.73
N ALA A 80 4.67 13.21 5.82
CA ALA A 80 4.35 13.89 7.08
C ALA A 80 3.54 13.02 8.06
N GLU A 81 2.97 11.88 7.61
CA GLU A 81 2.26 10.93 8.47
C GLU A 81 3.22 9.97 9.19
N LEU A 82 4.48 9.92 8.75
CA LEU A 82 5.52 9.13 9.40
C LEU A 82 6.08 9.88 10.63
N ASP A 83 6.34 9.13 11.69
CA ASP A 83 7.00 9.66 12.90
C ASP A 83 8.52 9.77 12.69
N THR A 84 8.94 10.70 11.85
CA THR A 84 10.35 10.90 11.53
C THR A 84 11.16 11.40 12.73
N ASP A 85 10.55 12.10 13.68
CA ASP A 85 11.19 12.52 14.93
C ASP A 85 11.52 11.32 15.83
N GLY A 86 10.71 10.26 15.76
CA GLY A 86 10.97 8.96 16.39
C GLY A 86 11.91 8.05 15.60
N GLY A 87 12.42 8.50 14.45
CA GLY A 87 13.32 7.73 13.60
C GLY A 87 12.60 6.79 12.62
N PHE A 88 11.27 6.89 12.47
CA PHE A 88 10.48 6.09 11.53
C PHE A 88 10.42 6.81 10.18
N ASP A 89 11.27 6.42 9.25
CA ASP A 89 11.41 7.04 7.94
C ASP A 89 11.07 6.12 6.77
N THR A 90 10.63 4.91 7.07
CA THR A 90 10.17 3.92 6.10
C THR A 90 8.77 3.45 6.43
N PHE A 91 8.05 2.92 5.45
CA PHE A 91 6.79 2.23 5.67
C PHE A 91 6.77 0.90 4.92
N GLN A 92 5.92 0.01 5.39
CA GLN A 92 5.66 -1.27 4.76
C GLN A 92 4.16 -1.55 4.66
N VAL A 93 3.83 -2.35 3.66
CA VAL A 93 2.47 -2.83 3.39
C VAL A 93 2.51 -4.34 3.50
N GLU A 94 1.73 -4.89 4.41
CA GLU A 94 1.58 -6.32 4.60
C GLU A 94 0.16 -6.75 4.19
N VAL A 95 0.06 -7.88 3.51
CA VAL A 95 -1.21 -8.54 3.23
C VAL A 95 -1.17 -9.91 3.91
N ALA A 96 -2.09 -10.14 4.84
CA ALA A 96 -2.20 -11.40 5.54
C ALA A 96 -2.50 -12.56 4.57
N SER A 97 -2.09 -13.77 4.93
CA SER A 97 -2.42 -14.95 4.15
C SER A 97 -3.94 -15.15 4.05
N PRO A 98 -4.50 -15.42 2.87
CA PRO A 98 -5.91 -15.80 2.71
C PRO A 98 -6.22 -17.22 3.20
N GLY A 99 -5.28 -17.89 3.88
CA GLY A 99 -5.40 -19.27 4.33
C GLY A 99 -5.14 -20.27 3.20
N ALA A 100 -6.04 -21.23 3.03
CA ALA A 100 -5.93 -22.27 1.98
C ALA A 100 -6.42 -21.81 0.59
N ASN A 101 -6.84 -20.57 0.45
CA ASN A 101 -7.37 -20.04 -0.81
C ASN A 101 -6.24 -19.66 -1.77
N ALA A 102 -6.43 -19.97 -3.04
CA ALA A 102 -5.50 -19.59 -4.11
C ALA A 102 -5.90 -18.21 -4.65
N ASP A 103 -5.45 -17.15 -3.99
CA ASP A 103 -5.76 -15.77 -4.34
C ASP A 103 -4.55 -15.09 -4.98
N LEU A 104 -4.80 -14.31 -6.01
CA LEU A 104 -3.75 -13.56 -6.72
C LEU A 104 -3.80 -12.09 -6.32
N ILE A 105 -2.71 -11.62 -5.70
CA ILE A 105 -2.56 -10.23 -5.26
C ILE A 105 -1.26 -9.67 -5.82
N SER A 106 -1.29 -8.43 -6.26
CA SER A 106 -0.09 -7.64 -6.54
C SER A 106 -0.14 -6.31 -5.81
N ILE A 107 1.03 -5.85 -5.35
CA ILE A 107 1.20 -4.56 -4.69
C ILE A 107 2.19 -3.74 -5.50
N LEU A 108 1.79 -2.54 -5.88
CA LEU A 108 2.65 -1.55 -6.52
C LEU A 108 2.72 -0.32 -5.64
N VAL A 109 3.93 0.13 -5.33
CA VAL A 109 4.17 1.39 -4.61
C VAL A 109 4.80 2.39 -5.57
N ILE A 110 4.16 3.54 -5.73
CA ILE A 110 4.64 4.65 -6.55
C ILE A 110 5.04 5.78 -5.60
N LEU A 111 6.33 6.11 -5.59
CA LEU A 111 6.88 7.21 -4.82
C LEU A 111 6.91 8.46 -5.69
N SER A 112 6.43 9.59 -5.16
CA SER A 112 6.37 10.87 -5.86
C SER A 112 6.81 12.03 -4.97
N GLY A 113 6.98 13.21 -5.58
CA GLY A 113 7.45 14.39 -4.86
C GLY A 113 8.86 14.22 -4.31
N ALA A 114 9.81 13.76 -5.13
CA ALA A 114 11.20 13.59 -4.71
C ALA A 114 11.75 14.89 -4.13
N ARG A 115 12.23 14.87 -2.89
CA ARG A 115 12.80 16.03 -2.19
C ARG A 115 14.06 16.55 -2.87
N TYR A 116 14.79 15.65 -3.52
CA TYR A 116 15.93 15.98 -4.36
C TYR A 116 15.74 15.30 -5.71
N PRO A 117 15.03 15.93 -6.66
CA PRO A 117 14.80 15.33 -7.96
C PRO A 117 16.15 15.09 -8.66
N GLN A 118 16.34 13.89 -9.16
CA GLN A 118 17.51 13.57 -9.98
C GLN A 118 17.42 14.34 -11.30
N ALA A 119 18.44 15.13 -11.59
CA ALA A 119 18.52 15.90 -12.85
C ALA A 119 18.68 14.96 -14.07
N VAL A 120 19.22 13.77 -13.84
CA VAL A 120 19.42 12.72 -14.86
C VAL A 120 19.01 11.40 -14.26
N MET A 121 18.14 10.67 -14.91
CA MET A 121 17.82 9.28 -14.54
C MET A 121 19.06 8.42 -14.74
N ALA A 122 19.35 7.54 -13.78
CA ALA A 122 20.40 6.56 -13.97
C ALA A 122 20.05 5.66 -15.17
N ASP A 123 21.04 5.42 -16.03
CA ASP A 123 20.86 4.52 -17.17
C ASP A 123 20.44 3.12 -16.66
N ALA A 124 19.42 2.57 -17.29
CA ALA A 124 19.04 1.18 -17.06
C ALA A 124 20.21 0.28 -17.50
N LYS A 125 20.86 -0.37 -16.54
CA LYS A 125 21.92 -1.34 -16.87
C LYS A 125 21.25 -2.60 -17.42
N VAL A 126 21.27 -2.73 -18.76
CA VAL A 126 20.88 -3.96 -19.43
C VAL A 126 22.08 -4.90 -19.39
N ASN A 127 21.98 -6.02 -18.68
CA ASN A 127 22.95 -7.10 -18.69
C ASN A 127 22.61 -8.12 -19.77
#